data_f14af1d9cf066acc36c401399f9e1e32
#
_entry.id   f14af1d9cf066acc36c401399f9e1e32
#
_cell.length_a   1.000
_cell.length_b   1.000
_cell.length_c   1.000
_cell.angle_alpha   90.00
_cell.angle_beta   90.00
_cell.angle_gamma   90.00
#
_symmetry.space_group_name_H-M   'P 1'
#
loop_
_entity.id
_entity.type
_entity.pdbx_description
1 polymer ?
#
loop_
_entity_poly.entity_id
_entity_poly.type
_entity_poly.pdbx_seq_one_letter_code
_entity_poly.pdbx_strand_id
1 'polypeptide(L)' 'MDHARDFIARRLAPAHPANDGKQTPWRGHPVFVAQHATATCCRGCLAKWHRIDKGRELDADEQRHVLAALERWLRAQSAQ' A
#
# COMPACT_ATOMS: atom_id res chain seq x y z
N MET A 1 -10.14 -3.85 8.08
CA MET A 1 -9.08 -3.75 7.05
C MET A 1 -9.37 -4.51 5.76
N ASP A 2 -10.63 -4.94 5.55
CA ASP A 2 -10.95 -5.73 4.35
C ASP A 2 -10.77 -4.93 3.05
N HIS A 3 -11.18 -3.66 3.04
CA HIS A 3 -10.98 -2.80 1.88
C HIS A 3 -9.49 -2.58 1.60
N ALA A 4 -8.69 -2.38 2.65
CA ALA A 4 -7.25 -2.21 2.50
C ALA A 4 -6.61 -3.44 1.89
N ARG A 5 -6.97 -4.62 2.39
CA ARG A 5 -6.46 -5.89 1.86
C ARG A 5 -6.80 -6.06 0.38
N ASP A 6 -8.04 -5.75 0.01
CA ASP A 6 -8.50 -5.85 -1.37
C ASP A 6 -7.74 -4.87 -2.28
N PHE A 7 -7.59 -3.62 -1.87
CA PHE A 7 -6.84 -2.63 -2.64
C PHE A 7 -5.39 -3.04 -2.84
N ILE A 8 -4.73 -3.54 -1.80
CA ILE A 8 -3.34 -3.98 -1.89
C ILE A 8 -3.23 -5.17 -2.85
N ALA A 9 -4.10 -6.16 -2.71
CA ALA A 9 -4.05 -7.37 -3.54
C ALA A 9 -4.29 -7.06 -5.02
N ARG A 10 -5.21 -6.15 -5.34
CA ARG A 10 -5.59 -5.85 -6.72
C ARG A 10 -4.70 -4.81 -7.38
N ARG A 11 -4.29 -3.79 -6.64
CA ARG A 11 -3.64 -2.60 -7.22
C ARG A 11 -2.15 -2.54 -7.00
N LEU A 12 -1.65 -3.17 -5.96
CA LEU A 12 -0.25 -3.05 -5.57
C LEU A 12 0.54 -4.35 -5.71
N ALA A 13 -0.06 -5.48 -5.33
CA ALA A 13 0.63 -6.77 -5.27
C ALA A 13 1.10 -7.34 -6.61
N PRO A 14 0.41 -7.13 -7.74
CA PRO A 14 0.86 -7.69 -9.02
C PRO A 14 2.27 -7.27 -9.40
N ALA A 15 3.01 -8.15 -10.07
CA ALA A 15 4.39 -7.87 -10.51
C ALA A 15 4.45 -6.66 -11.44
N HIS A 16 3.43 -6.50 -12.30
CA HIS A 16 3.31 -5.38 -13.22
C HIS A 16 1.92 -4.76 -13.07
N PRO A 17 1.70 -3.93 -12.03
CA PRO A 17 0.39 -3.35 -11.78
C PRO A 17 -0.05 -2.44 -12.94
N ALA A 18 -1.34 -2.45 -13.23
CA ALA A 18 -1.92 -1.45 -14.10
C ALA A 18 -1.70 -0.06 -13.50
N ASN A 19 -1.49 0.96 -14.33
CA ASN A 19 -1.24 2.33 -13.87
C ASN A 19 -0.04 2.44 -12.92
N ASP A 20 1.06 1.75 -13.23
CA ASP A 20 2.25 1.76 -12.38
C ASP A 20 2.69 3.20 -12.05
N GLY A 21 2.89 3.45 -10.77
CA GLY A 21 3.17 4.79 -10.22
C GLY A 21 1.92 5.59 -9.89
N LYS A 22 0.74 5.15 -10.31
CA LYS A 22 -0.53 5.84 -10.08
C LYS A 22 -1.62 4.87 -9.60
N GLN A 23 -1.22 3.81 -8.88
CA GLN A 23 -2.15 2.78 -8.45
C GLN A 23 -3.16 3.29 -7.42
N THR A 24 -2.78 4.29 -6.63
CA THR A 24 -3.56 4.72 -5.48
C THR A 24 -4.09 6.13 -5.70
N PRO A 25 -5.42 6.32 -5.72
CA PRO A 25 -6.00 7.66 -5.73
C PRO A 25 -5.56 8.48 -4.52
N TRP A 26 -5.56 9.80 -4.65
CA TRP A 26 -5.20 10.69 -3.56
C TRP A 26 -6.32 10.90 -2.54
N ARG A 27 -7.57 10.66 -2.94
CA ARG A 27 -8.76 10.92 -2.14
C ARG A 27 -9.79 9.81 -2.31
N GLY A 28 -10.83 9.83 -1.49
CA GLY A 28 -11.99 8.97 -1.63
C GLY A 28 -12.10 7.88 -0.58
N HIS A 29 -10.99 7.54 0.08
CA HIS A 29 -11.01 6.53 1.15
C HIS A 29 -9.84 6.77 2.09
N PRO A 30 -10.03 6.60 3.42
CA PRO A 30 -8.94 6.77 4.40
C PRO A 30 -7.72 5.89 4.10
N VAL A 31 -7.93 4.70 3.56
CA VAL A 31 -6.83 3.80 3.17
C VAL A 31 -5.95 4.43 2.10
N PHE A 32 -6.51 5.14 1.15
CA PHE A 32 -5.71 5.82 0.11
C PHE A 32 -4.82 6.89 0.71
N VAL A 33 -5.35 7.66 1.65
CA VAL A 33 -4.56 8.67 2.37
C VAL A 33 -3.44 8.00 3.15
N ALA A 34 -3.74 6.90 3.85
CA ALA A 34 -2.75 6.15 4.61
C ALA A 34 -1.65 5.57 3.70
N GLN A 35 -2.00 5.08 2.51
CA GLN A 35 -1.01 4.56 1.56
C GLN A 35 -0.02 5.64 1.13
N HIS A 36 -0.49 6.85 0.82
CA HIS A 36 0.42 7.94 0.47
C HIS A 36 1.26 8.38 1.67
N ALA A 37 0.68 8.42 2.87
CA ALA A 37 1.38 8.83 4.09
C ALA A 37 2.47 7.82 4.50
N THR A 38 2.27 6.53 4.22
CA THR A 38 3.22 5.47 4.60
C THR A 38 4.13 5.04 3.46
N ALA A 39 4.06 5.71 2.31
CA ALA A 39 4.82 5.38 1.10
C ALA A 39 4.52 3.96 0.58
N THR A 40 3.25 3.52 0.69
CA THR A 40 2.78 2.24 0.18
C THR A 40 1.81 2.42 -0.99
N CYS A 41 1.85 3.59 -1.63
CA CYS A 41 0.89 3.96 -2.68
C CYS A 41 1.23 3.36 -4.05
N CYS A 42 2.47 2.94 -4.28
CA CYS A 42 2.89 2.32 -5.54
C CYS A 42 4.13 1.47 -5.33
N ARG A 43 4.46 0.66 -6.34
CA ARG A 43 5.61 -0.24 -6.26
C ARG A 43 6.94 0.54 -6.21
N GLY A 44 7.01 1.70 -6.85
CA GLY A 44 8.19 2.56 -6.78
C GLY A 44 8.45 3.05 -5.35
N CYS A 45 7.41 3.45 -4.64
CA CYS A 45 7.54 3.86 -3.24
C CYS A 45 7.93 2.68 -2.35
N LEU A 46 7.37 1.50 -2.58
CA LEU A 46 7.76 0.30 -1.84
C LEU A 46 9.24 -0.03 -2.06
N ALA A 47 9.73 0.07 -3.28
CA ALA A 47 11.14 -0.20 -3.57
C ALA A 47 12.04 0.82 -2.87
N LYS A 48 11.69 2.08 -2.93
CA LYS A 48 12.50 3.17 -2.39
C LYS A 48 12.50 3.21 -0.86
N TRP A 49 11.34 3.07 -0.24
CA TRP A 49 11.18 3.32 1.19
C TRP A 49 11.06 2.06 2.05
N HIS A 50 10.60 0.95 1.48
CA HIS A 50 10.41 -0.31 2.19
C HIS A 50 11.32 -1.42 1.72
N ARG A 51 12.16 -1.18 0.71
CA ARG A 51 13.10 -2.14 0.14
C ARG A 51 12.42 -3.40 -0.40
N ILE A 52 11.23 -3.22 -0.96
CA ILE A 52 10.46 -4.29 -1.59
C ILE A 52 10.56 -4.13 -3.11
N ASP A 53 11.25 -5.05 -3.77
CA ASP A 53 11.58 -4.93 -5.19
C ASP A 53 10.37 -4.87 -6.11
N LYS A 54 10.50 -4.13 -7.20
CA LYS A 54 9.54 -4.12 -8.30
C LYS A 54 9.75 -5.36 -9.18
N GLY A 55 8.78 -5.61 -10.07
CA GLY A 55 8.91 -6.63 -11.11
C GLY A 55 8.51 -8.04 -10.67
N ARG A 56 8.04 -8.19 -9.45
CA ARG A 56 7.51 -9.46 -8.95
C ARG A 56 6.27 -9.22 -8.11
N GLU A 57 5.42 -10.23 -8.02
CA GLU A 57 4.24 -10.16 -7.17
C GLU A 57 4.65 -10.06 -5.70
N LEU A 58 3.93 -9.25 -4.91
CA LEU A 58 4.13 -9.21 -3.46
C LEU A 58 3.72 -10.54 -2.84
N ASP A 59 4.59 -11.13 -2.04
CA ASP A 59 4.24 -12.33 -1.29
C ASP A 59 3.34 -12.00 -0.09
N ALA A 60 2.89 -13.03 0.61
CA ALA A 60 1.97 -12.87 1.74
C ALA A 60 2.59 -12.03 2.87
N ASP A 61 3.88 -12.21 3.14
CA ASP A 61 4.58 -11.45 4.18
C ASP A 61 4.70 -9.98 3.82
N GLU A 62 4.98 -9.68 2.55
CA GLU A 62 5.09 -8.31 2.07
C GLU A 62 3.73 -7.61 2.11
N GLN A 63 2.66 -8.31 1.74
CA GLN A 63 1.31 -7.76 1.84
C GLN A 63 0.94 -7.49 3.29
N ARG A 64 1.29 -8.39 4.21
CA ARG A 64 1.08 -8.17 5.64
C ARG A 64 1.86 -6.97 6.17
N HIS A 65 3.10 -6.79 5.70
CA HIS A 65 3.92 -5.64 6.06
C HIS A 65 3.23 -4.32 5.67
N VAL A 66 2.73 -4.25 4.44
CA VAL A 66 2.01 -3.07 3.95
C VAL A 66 0.76 -2.81 4.79
N LEU A 67 -0.04 -3.87 5.03
CA LEU A 67 -1.26 -3.75 5.84
C LEU A 67 -0.96 -3.31 7.27
N ALA A 68 0.12 -3.82 7.87
CA ALA A 68 0.54 -3.42 9.21
C ALA A 68 0.93 -1.94 9.28
N ALA A 69 1.62 -1.44 8.26
CA ALA A 69 1.98 -0.04 8.17
C ALA A 69 0.74 0.85 8.08
N LEU A 70 -0.22 0.46 7.24
CA LEU A 70 -1.49 1.18 7.09
C LEU A 70 -2.28 1.22 8.40
N GLU A 71 -2.41 0.06 9.05
CA GLU A 71 -3.16 -0.05 10.30
C GLU A 71 -2.53 0.81 11.39
N ARG A 72 -1.21 0.79 11.50
CA ARG A 72 -0.48 1.57 12.48
C ARG A 72 -0.71 3.07 12.29
N TRP A 73 -0.64 3.54 11.05
CA TRP A 73 -0.88 4.93 10.73
C TRP A 73 -2.32 5.34 11.03
N LEU A 74 -3.30 4.52 10.62
CA LEU A 74 -4.71 4.80 10.86
C LEU A 74 -5.05 4.85 12.36
N ARG A 75 -4.47 3.95 13.15
CA ARG A 75 -4.66 3.96 14.61
C ARG A 75 -4.07 5.21 15.24
N ALA A 76 -2.90 5.65 14.78
CA ALA A 76 -2.28 6.86 15.30
C ALA A 76 -3.14 8.08 15.04
N GLN A 77 -3.83 8.15 13.88
CA GLN A 77 -4.74 9.25 13.59
C GLN A 77 -5.98 9.20 14.50
N SER A 78 -6.50 8.00 14.76
CA SER A 78 -7.69 7.83 15.60
C SER A 78 -7.42 8.11 17.07
N ALA A 79 -6.19 8.00 17.52
CA ALA A 79 -5.80 8.22 18.92
C ALA A 79 -5.66 9.69 19.31
N GLN A 80 -5.80 10.59 18.36
CA GLN A 80 -5.67 12.03 18.60
C GLN A 80 -6.97 12.69 19.00
#